data_a0f58b486a4a489b30cf7d8d89b71291
#
_entry.id   a0f58b486a4a489b30cf7d8d89b71291
#
_cell.length_a   1.000
_cell.length_b   1.000
_cell.length_c   1.000
_cell.angle_alpha   90.00
_cell.angle_beta   90.00
_cell.angle_gamma   90.00
#
_symmetry.space_group_name_H-M   'P 1'
#
loop_
_entity.id
_entity.type
_entity.pdbx_description
1 polymer ?
#
loop_
_entity_poly.entity_id
_entity_poly.type
_entity_poly.pdbx_seq_one_letter_code
_entity_poly.pdbx_strand_id
1 'polypeptide(L)'
;MSYRSRAKFLGWVRWIAGYLVTAMVTLGLLAGLSACARRDVSVLADRQPALDLADFFAGDSVAYGIFEDRFGNLRRQFRVNMTGTVEGDTLTLVEDFLYDDGERADRTWVIRKTGTDDGGIVSYEGSAADVSGTASGRVAGNALNWEYDVVLEMSGSEVKVHFDDWIYRQDEDVAINRAFISKFGIEIGSVTIVFLRGRTAAAVGPLDLENWPQ
;
A
#
# COMPACT_ATOMS: atom_id res chain seq x y z
N MET A 1 35.26 -49.21 36.14
CA MET A 1 35.06 -48.00 35.25
C MET A 1 35.30 -46.77 36.12
N SER A 2 36.38 -46.03 35.89
CA SER A 2 36.84 -45.01 36.79
C SER A 2 35.99 -43.73 36.72
N TYR A 3 35.79 -43.07 37.84
CA TYR A 3 35.07 -41.83 38.04
C TYR A 3 35.44 -40.71 37.03
N ARG A 4 36.70 -40.67 36.56
CA ARG A 4 37.21 -39.74 35.56
C ARG A 4 36.60 -39.89 34.16
N SER A 5 36.09 -41.04 33.78
CA SER A 5 35.49 -41.34 32.48
C SER A 5 34.06 -40.74 32.40
N ARG A 6 33.32 -40.78 33.49
CA ARG A 6 31.96 -40.22 33.58
C ARG A 6 31.93 -38.69 33.49
N ALA A 7 32.92 -38.01 34.11
CA ALA A 7 32.98 -36.54 34.06
C ALA A 7 33.29 -35.99 32.65
N LYS A 8 34.15 -36.67 31.87
CA LYS A 8 34.43 -36.30 30.48
C LYS A 8 33.24 -36.54 29.54
N PHE A 9 32.49 -37.62 29.78
CA PHE A 9 31.28 -37.95 29.02
C PHE A 9 30.15 -36.93 29.27
N LEU A 10 29.90 -36.51 30.51
CA LEU A 10 28.93 -35.47 30.83
C LEU A 10 29.32 -34.09 30.23
N GLY A 11 30.60 -33.75 30.21
CA GLY A 11 31.09 -32.53 29.57
C GLY A 11 30.79 -32.50 28.09
N TRP A 12 30.99 -33.61 27.38
CA TRP A 12 30.76 -33.72 25.93
C TRP A 12 29.27 -33.63 25.59
N VAL A 13 28.41 -34.26 26.36
CA VAL A 13 26.94 -34.20 26.20
C VAL A 13 26.42 -32.76 26.40
N ARG A 14 26.95 -32.03 27.37
CA ARG A 14 26.58 -30.62 27.58
C ARG A 14 27.03 -29.71 26.43
N TRP A 15 28.20 -29.95 25.82
CA TRP A 15 28.67 -29.23 24.67
C TRP A 15 27.80 -29.48 23.45
N ILE A 16 27.44 -30.74 23.15
CA ILE A 16 26.55 -31.11 22.05
C ILE A 16 25.16 -30.52 22.25
N ALA A 17 24.59 -30.57 23.46
CA ALA A 17 23.32 -29.96 23.76
C ALA A 17 23.34 -28.43 23.53
N GLY A 18 24.43 -27.75 23.91
CA GLY A 18 24.63 -26.32 23.64
C GLY A 18 24.64 -25.98 22.16
N TYR A 19 25.37 -26.76 21.35
CA TYR A 19 25.40 -26.58 19.88
C TYR A 19 24.04 -26.82 19.25
N LEU A 20 23.27 -27.82 19.67
CA LEU A 20 21.95 -28.12 19.16
C LEU A 20 20.94 -27.00 19.48
N VAL A 21 20.98 -26.43 20.68
CA VAL A 21 20.14 -25.31 21.07
C VAL A 21 20.50 -24.07 20.25
N THR A 22 21.80 -23.77 20.10
CA THR A 22 22.24 -22.62 19.28
C THR A 22 21.85 -22.80 17.81
N ALA A 23 22.00 -24.00 17.24
CA ALA A 23 21.60 -24.31 15.88
C ALA A 23 20.08 -24.20 15.67
N MET A 24 19.26 -24.64 16.64
CA MET A 24 17.81 -24.46 16.59
C MET A 24 17.39 -22.99 16.69
N VAL A 25 18.03 -22.21 17.54
CA VAL A 25 17.75 -20.77 17.68
C VAL A 25 18.14 -20.02 16.41
N THR A 26 19.32 -20.32 15.82
CA THR A 26 19.72 -19.72 14.54
C THR A 26 18.84 -20.15 13.38
N LEU A 27 18.42 -21.40 13.31
CA LEU A 27 17.50 -21.89 12.28
C LEU A 27 16.09 -21.27 12.43
N GLY A 28 15.62 -21.09 13.65
CA GLY A 28 14.36 -20.39 13.95
C GLY A 28 14.40 -18.91 13.59
N LEU A 29 15.52 -18.22 13.83
CA LEU A 29 15.74 -16.83 13.41
C LEU A 29 15.81 -16.70 11.87
N LEU A 30 16.49 -17.64 11.19
CA LEU A 30 16.55 -17.66 9.72
C LEU A 30 15.19 -17.99 9.08
N ALA A 31 14.40 -18.88 9.66
CA ALA A 31 13.04 -19.17 9.21
C ALA A 31 12.08 -17.98 9.41
N GLY A 32 12.27 -17.19 10.48
CA GLY A 32 11.51 -15.96 10.72
C GLY A 32 11.78 -14.83 9.72
N LEU A 33 12.96 -14.77 9.14
CA LEU A 33 13.34 -13.78 8.13
C LEU A 33 12.76 -14.07 6.73
N SER A 34 12.32 -15.30 6.47
CA SER A 34 11.71 -15.69 5.17
C SER A 34 10.21 -15.33 5.07
N ALA A 35 9.59 -14.82 6.13
CA ALA A 35 8.15 -14.54 6.17
C ALA A 35 7.75 -13.16 5.59
N CYS A 36 8.71 -12.32 5.19
CA CYS A 36 8.43 -11.09 4.45
C CYS A 36 8.53 -11.34 2.94
N ALA A 37 7.75 -12.28 2.39
CA ALA A 37 7.56 -12.36 0.96
C ALA A 37 6.84 -11.08 0.51
N ARG A 38 7.55 -10.20 -0.22
CA ARG A 38 6.97 -9.03 -0.86
C ARG A 38 5.81 -9.51 -1.73
N ARG A 39 4.64 -8.89 -1.57
CA ARG A 39 3.50 -9.20 -2.43
C ARG A 39 3.88 -8.89 -3.88
N ASP A 40 3.63 -9.81 -4.79
CA ASP A 40 3.89 -9.59 -6.22
C ASP A 40 2.55 -9.49 -6.96
N VAL A 41 2.36 -8.37 -7.67
CA VAL A 41 1.13 -8.15 -8.45
C VAL A 41 0.97 -9.19 -9.56
N SER A 42 2.05 -9.80 -10.06
CA SER A 42 2.03 -10.79 -11.13
C SER A 42 1.15 -12.01 -10.84
N VAL A 43 1.00 -12.39 -9.55
CA VAL A 43 0.13 -13.51 -9.16
C VAL A 43 -1.36 -13.23 -9.39
N LEU A 44 -1.72 -11.99 -9.72
CA LEU A 44 -3.09 -11.53 -9.99
C LEU A 44 -3.37 -11.35 -11.49
N ALA A 45 -2.43 -11.70 -12.39
CA ALA A 45 -2.52 -11.43 -13.82
C ALA A 45 -3.82 -11.95 -14.49
N ASP A 46 -4.34 -13.09 -14.02
CA ASP A 46 -5.57 -13.71 -14.56
C ASP A 46 -6.86 -13.17 -13.91
N ARG A 47 -6.76 -12.24 -12.94
CA ARG A 47 -7.94 -11.70 -12.24
C ARG A 47 -8.68 -10.69 -13.09
N GLN A 48 -10.02 -10.74 -13.00
CA GLN A 48 -10.94 -9.86 -13.73
C GLN A 48 -11.86 -9.11 -12.76
N PRO A 49 -12.40 -7.95 -13.18
CA PRO A 49 -12.15 -7.24 -14.45
C PRO A 49 -10.76 -6.60 -14.47
N ALA A 50 -10.08 -6.62 -15.61
CA ALA A 50 -8.75 -6.03 -15.72
C ALA A 50 -8.76 -4.54 -15.34
N LEU A 51 -7.73 -4.09 -14.64
CA LEU A 51 -7.55 -2.69 -14.27
C LEU A 51 -6.70 -1.99 -15.34
N ASP A 52 -7.22 -0.92 -15.90
CA ASP A 52 -6.46 0.10 -16.63
C ASP A 52 -6.68 1.43 -15.92
N LEU A 53 -5.61 2.13 -15.56
CA LEU A 53 -5.71 3.35 -14.76
C LEU A 53 -6.38 4.48 -15.54
N ALA A 54 -6.05 4.62 -16.84
CA ALA A 54 -6.63 5.64 -17.68
C ALA A 54 -8.13 5.38 -17.88
N ASP A 55 -8.53 4.12 -18.13
CA ASP A 55 -9.95 3.75 -18.22
C ASP A 55 -10.68 4.00 -16.90
N PHE A 56 -10.13 3.52 -15.78
CA PHE A 56 -10.85 3.57 -14.51
C PHE A 56 -10.97 4.97 -13.92
N PHE A 57 -9.94 5.82 -14.04
CA PHE A 57 -9.91 7.15 -13.43
C PHE A 57 -10.20 8.31 -14.41
N ALA A 58 -10.50 8.05 -15.68
CA ALA A 58 -10.92 9.11 -16.61
C ALA A 58 -12.28 9.68 -16.21
N GLY A 59 -12.39 11.02 -16.25
CA GLY A 59 -13.62 11.76 -15.90
C GLY A 59 -13.80 11.89 -14.39
N ASP A 60 -15.05 12.11 -13.97
CA ASP A 60 -15.37 12.35 -12.58
C ASP A 60 -15.59 11.04 -11.82
N SER A 61 -15.03 10.99 -10.61
CA SER A 61 -15.17 9.90 -9.67
C SER A 61 -15.20 10.42 -8.24
N VAL A 62 -15.60 9.59 -7.30
CA VAL A 62 -15.63 9.93 -5.88
C VAL A 62 -15.03 8.80 -5.05
N ALA A 63 -14.55 9.15 -3.85
CA ALA A 63 -14.06 8.14 -2.93
C ALA A 63 -14.42 8.42 -1.48
N TYR A 64 -14.47 7.34 -0.70
CA TYR A 64 -14.56 7.38 0.75
C TYR A 64 -13.39 6.61 1.33
N GLY A 65 -12.75 7.18 2.36
CA GLY A 65 -11.60 6.55 2.96
C GLY A 65 -11.55 6.67 4.48
N ILE A 66 -10.80 5.74 5.05
CA ILE A 66 -10.47 5.72 6.47
C ILE A 66 -8.96 5.55 6.64
N PHE A 67 -8.40 6.18 7.67
CA PHE A 67 -7.06 5.95 8.15
C PHE A 67 -7.11 5.31 9.53
N GLU A 68 -6.41 4.19 9.68
CA GLU A 68 -6.27 3.44 10.92
C GLU A 68 -4.80 3.38 11.34
N ASP A 69 -4.54 3.49 12.64
CA ASP A 69 -3.20 3.19 13.16
C ASP A 69 -2.89 1.69 13.11
N ARG A 70 -1.64 1.33 13.41
CA ARG A 70 -1.17 -0.08 13.38
C ARG A 70 -1.92 -1.02 14.35
N PHE A 71 -2.73 -0.49 15.26
CA PHE A 71 -3.53 -1.25 16.21
C PHE A 71 -4.99 -1.39 15.76
N GLY A 72 -5.34 -0.85 14.56
CA GLY A 72 -6.69 -0.85 14.01
C GLY A 72 -7.62 0.21 14.62
N ASN A 73 -7.07 1.20 15.32
CA ASN A 73 -7.88 2.31 15.80
C ASN A 73 -8.13 3.29 14.65
N LEU A 74 -9.39 3.60 14.37
CA LEU A 74 -9.78 4.66 13.45
C LEU A 74 -9.20 5.99 13.94
N ARG A 75 -8.45 6.67 13.06
CA ARG A 75 -7.81 7.96 13.34
C ARG A 75 -8.42 9.09 12.54
N ARG A 76 -8.87 8.81 11.30
CA ARG A 76 -9.40 9.83 10.42
C ARG A 76 -10.29 9.20 9.36
N GLN A 77 -11.33 9.91 8.95
CA GLN A 77 -12.17 9.58 7.81
C GLN A 77 -12.09 10.70 6.79
N PHE A 78 -12.32 10.40 5.52
CA PHE A 78 -12.29 11.41 4.48
C PHE A 78 -13.17 11.06 3.28
N ARG A 79 -13.52 12.09 2.52
CA ARG A 79 -14.24 12.05 1.26
C ARG A 79 -13.40 12.74 0.21
N VAL A 80 -13.51 12.28 -1.02
CA VAL A 80 -12.74 12.83 -2.14
C VAL A 80 -13.65 12.98 -3.35
N ASN A 81 -13.62 14.15 -4.00
CA ASN A 81 -14.05 14.31 -5.38
C ASN A 81 -12.80 14.28 -6.26
N MET A 82 -12.87 13.56 -7.36
CA MET A 82 -11.73 13.36 -8.24
C MET A 82 -12.11 13.64 -9.68
N THR A 83 -11.20 14.24 -10.43
CA THR A 83 -11.34 14.43 -11.89
C THR A 83 -10.07 13.97 -12.58
N GLY A 84 -10.19 12.98 -13.45
CA GLY A 84 -9.11 12.41 -14.25
C GLY A 84 -9.14 12.87 -15.69
N THR A 85 -8.00 13.41 -16.17
CA THR A 85 -7.80 13.78 -17.57
C THR A 85 -6.72 12.91 -18.18
N VAL A 86 -6.97 12.33 -19.34
CA VAL A 86 -6.05 11.43 -20.05
C VAL A 86 -5.54 12.09 -21.31
N GLU A 87 -4.21 12.22 -21.43
CA GLU A 87 -3.53 12.73 -22.63
C GLU A 87 -2.42 11.75 -23.04
N GLY A 88 -2.67 10.99 -24.11
CA GLY A 88 -1.77 9.92 -24.53
C GLY A 88 -1.59 8.87 -23.43
N ASP A 89 -0.36 8.64 -22.99
CA ASP A 89 -0.01 7.69 -21.93
C ASP A 89 -0.04 8.31 -20.51
N THR A 90 -0.53 9.55 -20.39
CA THR A 90 -0.52 10.29 -19.12
C THR A 90 -1.93 10.50 -18.59
N LEU A 91 -2.15 10.10 -17.35
CA LEU A 91 -3.33 10.42 -16.55
C LEU A 91 -2.95 11.52 -15.55
N THR A 92 -3.67 12.65 -15.61
CA THR A 92 -3.65 13.67 -14.56
C THR A 92 -4.90 13.50 -13.72
N LEU A 93 -4.74 13.21 -12.43
CA LEU A 93 -5.82 12.98 -11.48
C LEU A 93 -5.79 14.06 -10.41
N VAL A 94 -6.80 14.92 -10.42
CA VAL A 94 -7.02 15.97 -9.41
C VAL A 94 -7.94 15.40 -8.35
N GLU A 95 -7.56 15.56 -7.08
CA GLU A 95 -8.25 15.02 -5.90
C GLU A 95 -8.51 16.15 -4.90
N ASP A 96 -9.78 16.39 -4.56
CA ASP A 96 -10.21 17.34 -3.55
C ASP A 96 -10.74 16.58 -2.33
N PHE A 97 -10.16 16.82 -1.15
CA PHE A 97 -10.45 16.10 0.08
C PHE A 97 -11.22 16.94 1.09
N LEU A 98 -12.15 16.29 1.80
CA LEU A 98 -12.66 16.74 3.07
C LEU A 98 -12.47 15.64 4.12
N TYR A 99 -11.86 16.01 5.23
CA TYR A 99 -11.66 15.14 6.39
C TYR A 99 -12.73 15.36 7.47
N ASP A 100 -12.92 14.38 8.36
CA ASP A 100 -13.93 14.39 9.43
C ASP A 100 -13.67 15.44 10.52
N ASP A 101 -12.43 15.97 10.59
CA ASP A 101 -12.07 17.11 11.44
C ASP A 101 -12.31 18.48 10.79
N GLY A 102 -12.81 18.50 9.54
CA GLY A 102 -13.07 19.70 8.74
C GLY A 102 -11.89 20.22 7.96
N GLU A 103 -10.72 19.58 8.04
CA GLU A 103 -9.58 19.92 7.19
C GLU A 103 -9.90 19.63 5.72
N ARG A 104 -9.40 20.50 4.83
CA ARG A 104 -9.47 20.32 3.37
C ARG A 104 -8.07 20.24 2.82
N ALA A 105 -7.89 19.40 1.84
CA ALA A 105 -6.64 19.28 1.10
C ALA A 105 -6.94 19.00 -0.37
N ASP A 106 -5.95 19.27 -1.20
CA ASP A 106 -5.96 18.88 -2.61
C ASP A 106 -4.68 18.13 -2.94
N ARG A 107 -4.75 17.27 -3.94
CA ARG A 107 -3.60 16.56 -4.50
C ARG A 107 -3.81 16.41 -6.01
N THR A 108 -2.74 16.60 -6.74
CA THR A 108 -2.74 16.29 -8.18
C THR A 108 -1.66 15.27 -8.46
N TRP A 109 -2.08 14.11 -8.95
CA TRP A 109 -1.18 13.10 -9.49
C TRP A 109 -0.99 13.33 -10.99
N VAL A 110 0.25 13.19 -11.45
CA VAL A 110 0.59 13.01 -12.87
C VAL A 110 1.18 11.60 -13.00
N ILE A 111 0.44 10.70 -13.63
CA ILE A 111 0.74 9.27 -13.74
C ILE A 111 0.98 8.93 -15.21
N ARG A 112 2.14 8.37 -15.54
CA ARG A 112 2.52 8.01 -16.89
C ARG A 112 2.73 6.51 -17.03
N LYS A 113 2.09 5.91 -18.03
CA LYS A 113 2.38 4.54 -18.45
C LYS A 113 3.79 4.49 -19.08
N THR A 114 4.65 3.60 -18.58
CA THR A 114 6.05 3.51 -19.02
C THR A 114 6.35 2.31 -19.87
N GLY A 115 5.52 1.27 -19.84
CA GLY A 115 5.67 0.08 -20.66
C GLY A 115 4.81 -1.08 -20.23
N THR A 116 4.92 -2.17 -20.99
CA THR A 116 4.30 -3.46 -20.67
C THR A 116 5.36 -4.52 -20.90
N ASP A 117 5.57 -5.40 -19.94
CA ASP A 117 6.54 -6.51 -20.07
C ASP A 117 5.94 -7.71 -20.85
N ASP A 118 6.78 -8.72 -21.10
CA ASP A 118 6.38 -9.94 -21.83
C ASP A 118 5.30 -10.76 -21.08
N GLY A 119 5.13 -10.54 -19.78
CA GLY A 119 4.11 -11.15 -18.94
C GLY A 119 2.78 -10.36 -18.92
N GLY A 120 2.69 -9.25 -19.67
CA GLY A 120 1.51 -8.39 -19.71
C GLY A 120 1.36 -7.46 -18.50
N ILE A 121 2.39 -7.34 -17.67
CA ILE A 121 2.40 -6.41 -16.53
C ILE A 121 2.68 -5.00 -17.04
N VAL A 122 1.78 -4.08 -16.75
CA VAL A 122 1.90 -2.68 -17.14
C VAL A 122 2.60 -1.89 -16.04
N SER A 123 3.64 -1.14 -16.41
CA SER A 123 4.41 -0.30 -15.50
C SER A 123 4.01 1.16 -15.64
N TYR A 124 3.99 1.86 -14.50
CA TYR A 124 3.66 3.27 -14.39
C TYR A 124 4.68 3.99 -13.51
N GLU A 125 4.89 5.26 -13.79
CA GLU A 125 5.56 6.23 -12.93
C GLU A 125 4.62 7.38 -12.62
N GLY A 126 4.74 7.98 -11.44
CA GLY A 126 3.93 9.12 -11.07
C GLY A 126 4.61 10.08 -10.12
N SER A 127 4.03 11.27 -10.05
CA SER A 127 4.45 12.33 -9.14
C SER A 127 3.26 13.09 -8.60
N ALA A 128 3.40 13.58 -7.36
CA ALA A 128 2.52 14.57 -6.74
C ALA A 128 3.38 15.51 -5.89
N ALA A 129 2.82 16.64 -5.47
CA ALA A 129 3.59 17.70 -4.79
C ALA A 129 4.20 17.25 -3.44
N ASP A 130 3.53 16.35 -2.74
CA ASP A 130 3.93 15.78 -1.44
C ASP A 130 4.76 14.49 -1.56
N VAL A 131 4.95 13.97 -2.79
CA VAL A 131 5.72 12.76 -3.06
C VAL A 131 7.21 13.09 -3.19
N SER A 132 8.02 12.37 -2.43
CA SER A 132 9.48 12.48 -2.48
C SER A 132 10.04 11.57 -3.58
N GLY A 133 10.50 12.17 -4.67
CA GLY A 133 11.00 11.42 -5.83
C GLY A 133 9.87 10.99 -6.77
N THR A 134 9.98 9.78 -7.31
CA THR A 134 9.02 9.23 -8.27
C THR A 134 8.29 8.04 -7.65
N ALA A 135 6.98 8.04 -7.71
CA ALA A 135 6.16 6.88 -7.40
C ALA A 135 6.27 5.84 -8.52
N SER A 136 6.21 4.57 -8.19
CA SER A 136 6.25 3.47 -9.14
C SER A 136 5.04 2.55 -9.00
N GLY A 137 4.48 2.13 -10.12
CA GLY A 137 3.31 1.27 -10.16
C GLY A 137 3.44 0.11 -11.12
N ARG A 138 2.80 -1.00 -10.76
CA ARG A 138 2.68 -2.19 -11.60
C ARG A 138 1.24 -2.70 -11.58
N VAL A 139 0.66 -2.87 -12.75
CA VAL A 139 -0.69 -3.42 -12.92
C VAL A 139 -0.62 -4.81 -13.51
N ALA A 140 -1.32 -5.76 -12.89
CA ALA A 140 -1.57 -7.08 -13.44
C ALA A 140 -3.00 -7.53 -13.11
N GLY A 141 -3.73 -8.03 -14.12
CA GLY A 141 -5.14 -8.40 -13.97
C GLY A 141 -5.97 -7.26 -13.41
N ASN A 142 -6.64 -7.48 -12.29
CA ASN A 142 -7.51 -6.47 -11.66
C ASN A 142 -6.81 -5.61 -10.60
N ALA A 143 -5.49 -5.68 -10.48
CA ALA A 143 -4.78 -5.03 -9.38
C ALA A 143 -3.64 -4.11 -9.83
N LEU A 144 -3.48 -3.00 -9.11
CA LEU A 144 -2.31 -2.13 -9.11
C LEU A 144 -1.60 -2.28 -7.76
N ASN A 145 -0.29 -2.45 -7.78
CA ASN A 145 0.59 -2.10 -6.67
C ASN A 145 1.24 -0.75 -6.98
N TRP A 146 1.18 0.20 -6.06
CA TRP A 146 1.68 1.56 -6.18
C TRP A 146 2.52 1.93 -4.97
N GLU A 147 3.79 2.25 -5.17
CA GLU A 147 4.74 2.51 -4.08
C GLU A 147 5.32 3.91 -4.20
N TYR A 148 5.36 4.65 -3.08
CA TYR A 148 5.91 6.00 -3.03
C TYR A 148 6.25 6.42 -1.60
N ASP A 149 7.08 7.46 -1.51
CA ASP A 149 7.44 8.08 -0.24
C ASP A 149 6.80 9.47 -0.15
N VAL A 150 6.24 9.80 1.01
CA VAL A 150 5.64 11.10 1.31
C VAL A 150 6.41 11.77 2.45
N VAL A 151 6.60 13.08 2.36
CA VAL A 151 7.12 13.90 3.45
C VAL A 151 5.95 14.59 4.14
N LEU A 152 5.66 14.18 5.37
CA LEU A 152 4.61 14.74 6.20
C LEU A 152 5.21 15.73 7.19
N GLU A 153 4.57 16.89 7.39
CA GLU A 153 4.87 17.76 8.51
C GLU A 153 4.12 17.27 9.76
N MET A 154 4.87 16.80 10.76
CA MET A 154 4.33 16.36 12.04
C MET A 154 5.01 17.07 13.19
N SER A 155 4.25 17.86 13.96
CA SER A 155 4.74 18.57 15.15
C SER A 155 5.98 19.45 14.88
N GLY A 156 6.03 20.10 13.71
CA GLY A 156 7.13 20.98 13.30
C GLY A 156 8.40 20.25 12.82
N SER A 157 8.28 18.98 12.49
CA SER A 157 9.36 18.17 11.90
C SER A 157 8.87 17.46 10.65
N GLU A 158 9.70 17.41 9.62
CA GLU A 158 9.46 16.61 8.44
C GLU A 158 9.67 15.12 8.76
N VAL A 159 8.67 14.31 8.43
CA VAL A 159 8.68 12.87 8.61
C VAL A 159 8.44 12.20 7.28
N LYS A 160 9.45 11.48 6.79
CA LYS A 160 9.31 10.66 5.59
C LYS A 160 8.67 9.32 5.94
N VAL A 161 7.60 8.97 5.25
CA VAL A 161 6.89 7.69 5.35
C VAL A 161 6.77 7.05 3.98
N HIS A 162 6.72 5.73 3.96
CA HIS A 162 6.56 4.93 2.75
C HIS A 162 5.15 4.39 2.66
N PHE A 163 4.53 4.52 1.49
CA PHE A 163 3.23 3.97 1.14
C PHE A 163 3.41 2.78 0.19
N ASP A 164 2.73 1.69 0.49
CA ASP A 164 2.56 0.49 -0.36
C ASP A 164 1.05 0.30 -0.59
N ASP A 165 0.56 0.86 -1.68
CA ASP A 165 -0.85 0.87 -2.05
C ASP A 165 -1.19 -0.32 -2.94
N TRP A 166 -2.33 -0.94 -2.65
CA TRP A 166 -2.90 -2.02 -3.44
C TRP A 166 -4.32 -1.67 -3.83
N ILE A 167 -4.53 -1.33 -5.11
CA ILE A 167 -5.86 -1.04 -5.66
C ILE A 167 -6.36 -2.28 -6.37
N TYR A 168 -7.57 -2.72 -6.04
CA TYR A 168 -8.24 -3.88 -6.63
C TYR A 168 -9.54 -3.45 -7.28
N ARG A 169 -9.62 -3.53 -8.62
CA ARG A 169 -10.89 -3.33 -9.32
C ARG A 169 -11.84 -4.47 -8.99
N GLN A 170 -13.05 -4.14 -8.54
CA GLN A 170 -14.06 -5.13 -8.13
C GLN A 170 -15.06 -5.40 -9.25
N ASP A 171 -15.48 -4.32 -9.94
CA ASP A 171 -16.39 -4.37 -11.09
C ASP A 171 -16.12 -3.19 -12.05
N GLU A 172 -17.10 -2.83 -12.89
CA GLU A 172 -16.99 -1.72 -13.82
C GLU A 172 -16.77 -0.37 -13.11
N ASP A 173 -17.48 -0.15 -12.00
CA ASP A 173 -17.62 1.15 -11.34
C ASP A 173 -16.92 1.24 -9.97
N VAL A 174 -16.37 0.15 -9.44
CA VAL A 174 -15.84 0.09 -8.06
C VAL A 174 -14.43 -0.46 -8.02
N ALA A 175 -13.55 0.22 -7.26
CA ALA A 175 -12.26 -0.32 -6.84
C ALA A 175 -12.03 -0.05 -5.35
N ILE A 176 -11.24 -0.93 -4.72
CA ILE A 176 -10.85 -0.81 -3.31
C ILE A 176 -9.35 -0.67 -3.25
N ASN A 177 -8.87 0.37 -2.58
CA ASN A 177 -7.48 0.54 -2.21
C ASN A 177 -7.27 0.13 -0.75
N ARG A 178 -6.16 -0.54 -0.51
CA ARG A 178 -5.58 -0.71 0.80
C ARG A 178 -4.10 -0.31 0.77
N ALA A 179 -3.78 0.80 1.39
CA ALA A 179 -2.44 1.32 1.55
C ALA A 179 -1.85 0.92 2.91
N PHE A 180 -0.61 0.47 2.92
CA PHE A 180 0.17 0.23 4.13
C PHE A 180 1.19 1.34 4.28
N ILE A 181 1.18 2.00 5.44
CA ILE A 181 2.08 3.11 5.72
C ILE A 181 3.16 2.61 6.67
N SER A 182 4.41 2.79 6.27
CA SER A 182 5.54 2.38 7.09
C SER A 182 6.56 3.51 7.29
N LYS A 183 7.26 3.46 8.44
CA LYS A 183 8.39 4.32 8.76
C LYS A 183 9.54 3.45 9.22
N PHE A 184 10.71 3.62 8.58
CA PHE A 184 11.89 2.77 8.84
C PHE A 184 11.60 1.26 8.72
N GLY A 185 10.71 0.87 7.78
CA GLY A 185 10.32 -0.52 7.55
C GLY A 185 9.35 -1.08 8.60
N ILE A 186 8.83 -0.27 9.52
CA ILE A 186 7.83 -0.67 10.51
C ILE A 186 6.48 -0.07 10.10
N GLU A 187 5.45 -0.90 9.96
CA GLU A 187 4.09 -0.45 9.68
C GLU A 187 3.57 0.40 10.85
N ILE A 188 3.08 1.60 10.53
CA ILE A 188 2.54 2.56 11.49
C ILE A 188 1.04 2.80 11.32
N GLY A 189 0.45 2.40 10.20
CA GLY A 189 -0.96 2.51 9.92
C GLY A 189 -1.32 2.04 8.53
N SER A 190 -2.60 2.11 8.22
CA SER A 190 -3.15 1.76 6.91
C SER A 190 -4.26 2.70 6.50
N VAL A 191 -4.45 2.86 5.19
CA VAL A 191 -5.59 3.57 4.60
C VAL A 191 -6.40 2.56 3.79
N THR A 192 -7.72 2.61 3.95
CA THR A 192 -8.65 1.89 3.07
C THR A 192 -9.50 2.92 2.34
N ILE A 193 -9.57 2.81 1.00
CA ILE A 193 -10.35 3.72 0.15
C ILE A 193 -11.26 2.89 -0.75
N VAL A 194 -12.50 3.33 -0.89
CA VAL A 194 -13.42 2.82 -1.91
C VAL A 194 -13.58 3.89 -2.97
N PHE A 195 -13.15 3.60 -4.19
CA PHE A 195 -13.32 4.44 -5.37
C PHE A 195 -14.59 4.04 -6.10
N LEU A 196 -15.38 5.04 -6.47
CA LEU A 196 -16.61 4.91 -7.23
C LEU A 196 -16.51 5.77 -8.50
N ARG A 197 -16.82 5.19 -9.66
CA ARG A 197 -16.84 5.88 -10.95
C ARG A 197 -18.19 5.70 -11.65
N GLY A 198 -18.32 6.27 -12.85
CA GLY A 198 -19.41 6.02 -13.76
C GLY A 198 -20.79 6.26 -13.15
N ARG A 199 -21.71 5.30 -13.33
CA ARG A 199 -23.08 5.41 -12.82
C ARG A 199 -23.14 5.41 -11.30
N THR A 200 -22.25 4.68 -10.65
CA THR A 200 -22.19 4.60 -9.19
C THR A 200 -21.74 5.94 -8.60
N ALA A 201 -20.72 6.59 -9.15
CA ALA A 201 -20.32 7.93 -8.74
C ALA A 201 -21.43 8.96 -9.02
N ALA A 202 -22.07 8.91 -10.19
CA ALA A 202 -23.16 9.83 -10.54
C ALA A 202 -24.38 9.72 -9.63
N ALA A 203 -24.59 8.56 -9.00
CA ALA A 203 -25.70 8.35 -8.06
C ALA A 203 -25.48 8.98 -6.68
N VAL A 204 -24.21 9.20 -6.27
CA VAL A 204 -23.85 9.68 -4.94
C VAL A 204 -23.08 11.00 -4.95
N GLY A 205 -22.47 11.36 -6.07
CA GLY A 205 -21.61 12.52 -6.18
C GLY A 205 -22.23 13.71 -6.94
N PRO A 206 -21.51 14.86 -7.05
CA PRO A 206 -20.30 15.11 -6.30
C PRO A 206 -20.58 15.12 -4.79
N LEU A 207 -19.60 14.68 -4.00
CA LEU A 207 -19.75 14.67 -2.54
C LEU A 207 -19.70 16.10 -2.00
N ASP A 208 -20.50 16.36 -0.92
CA ASP A 208 -20.37 17.61 -0.18
C ASP A 208 -18.99 17.64 0.53
N LEU A 209 -18.11 18.54 0.07
CA LEU A 209 -16.82 18.82 0.66
C LEU A 209 -16.82 20.12 1.49
N GLU A 210 -18.01 20.70 1.75
CA GLU A 210 -18.14 21.86 2.65
C GLU A 210 -18.41 21.45 4.07
N ASN A 211 -19.23 20.40 4.25
CA ASN A 211 -19.70 19.98 5.55
C ASN A 211 -19.50 18.48 5.74
N TRP A 212 -18.86 18.10 6.86
CA TRP A 212 -18.87 16.72 7.29
C TRP A 212 -20.24 16.39 7.94
N PRO A 213 -20.91 15.27 7.58
CA PRO A 213 -22.17 14.88 8.20
C PRO A 213 -22.00 14.65 9.71
N GLN A 214 -22.89 15.21 10.47
CA GLN A 214 -22.97 14.99 11.93
C GLN A 214 -23.77 13.75 12.29
#